data_b585936f25cb987c2d78b4fde9ae82e0
#
_entry.id   b585936f25cb987c2d78b4fde9ae82e0
#
_cell.length_a   1.000
_cell.length_b   1.000
_cell.length_c   1.000
_cell.angle_alpha   90.00
_cell.angle_beta   90.00
_cell.angle_gamma   90.00
#
_symmetry.space_group_name_H-M   'P 1'
#
loop_
_entity.id
_entity.type
_entity.pdbx_description
1 polymer ?
#
loop_
_entity_poly.entity_id
_entity_poly.type
_entity_poly.pdbx_seq_one_letter_code
_entity_poly.pdbx_strand_id
1 'polypeptide(L)'
;MKKKKKKLTEHFLKHPKYVEITDTDQSKKRIRQQYIRVEDEDKLATLKDLLIVDNPDSSILFCNTKVMVERLMKELDRADIKVDMLHGGMEQRDRTQVINDFKRGYFRHLVATDVAARGIDVADIALVVNYDLPDKPETYVHRIGRTARFENKGKTLSLVNPRDRASFAAIREAQGDVLEEIPRPSRATVDKYRLDFEQKQRKNPMIRKEKGLDFKEDIMKIHINAGKKTKMRPGDVVGAICNVEGVTGDDIGVINLMDVSTFVEILN
;
A
#
# COMPACT_ATOMS: atom_id res chain seq x y z
N MET A 1 13.76 -10.78 17.60
CA MET A 1 14.44 -11.35 16.39
C MET A 1 14.50 -12.87 16.51
N LYS A 2 14.07 -13.67 15.49
CA LYS A 2 14.09 -15.15 15.55
C LYS A 2 15.52 -15.64 15.78
N LYS A 3 15.73 -16.62 16.69
CA LYS A 3 17.05 -17.18 17.08
C LYS A 3 17.98 -17.49 15.90
N LYS A 4 17.43 -17.96 14.75
CA LYS A 4 18.21 -18.24 13.52
C LYS A 4 18.83 -16.97 12.88
N LYS A 5 18.14 -15.82 12.92
CA LYS A 5 18.67 -14.56 12.36
C LYS A 5 19.77 -13.98 13.27
N LYS A 6 19.68 -14.17 14.59
CA LYS A 6 20.71 -13.72 15.53
C LYS A 6 22.03 -14.47 15.34
N LYS A 7 21.97 -15.81 15.14
CA LYS A 7 23.17 -16.61 14.81
C LYS A 7 23.82 -16.21 13.48
N LEU A 8 23.01 -15.85 12.46
CA LEU A 8 23.53 -15.37 11.18
C LEU A 8 24.25 -14.01 11.33
N THR A 9 23.69 -13.08 12.07
CA THR A 9 24.32 -11.79 12.31
C THR A 9 25.63 -11.91 13.10
N GLU A 10 25.69 -12.79 14.10
CA GLU A 10 26.91 -13.08 14.85
C GLU A 10 28.01 -13.71 14.00
N HIS A 11 27.63 -14.46 12.95
CA HIS A 11 28.60 -15.13 12.07
C HIS A 11 29.17 -14.20 10.96
N PHE A 12 28.37 -13.26 10.48
CA PHE A 12 28.74 -12.39 9.33
C PHE A 12 29.13 -10.95 9.70
N LEU A 13 28.79 -10.47 10.90
CA LEU A 13 29.06 -9.12 11.31
C LEU A 13 30.10 -9.07 12.45
N LYS A 14 31.09 -8.20 12.32
CA LYS A 14 32.06 -7.92 13.36
C LYS A 14 31.52 -6.83 14.30
N HIS A 15 31.31 -7.18 15.57
CA HIS A 15 30.81 -6.28 16.63
C HIS A 15 29.53 -5.48 16.27
N PRO A 16 28.42 -6.16 15.87
CA PRO A 16 27.21 -5.46 15.50
C PRO A 16 26.59 -4.75 16.71
N LYS A 17 26.19 -3.49 16.52
CA LYS A 17 25.31 -2.80 17.47
C LYS A 17 23.88 -3.21 17.23
N TYR A 18 23.22 -3.72 18.24
CA TYR A 18 21.81 -4.09 18.19
C TYR A 18 20.96 -2.88 18.60
N VAL A 19 20.12 -2.40 17.68
CA VAL A 19 19.09 -1.43 18.00
C VAL A 19 17.76 -2.17 17.88
N GLU A 20 17.09 -2.39 18.99
CA GLU A 20 15.76 -3.02 19.02
C GLU A 20 14.72 -1.92 19.25
N ILE A 21 13.90 -1.69 18.24
CA ILE A 21 12.73 -0.83 18.37
C ILE A 21 11.60 -1.76 18.79
N THR A 22 11.27 -1.75 20.08
CA THR A 22 10.06 -2.39 20.57
C THR A 22 8.87 -1.59 20.08
N ASP A 23 7.88 -2.27 19.47
CA ASP A 23 6.56 -1.67 19.20
C ASP A 23 6.03 -1.16 20.54
N THR A 24 6.13 0.15 20.74
CA THR A 24 5.62 0.75 21.95
C THR A 24 4.10 0.66 21.94
N ASP A 25 3.46 0.49 23.08
CA ASP A 25 2.00 0.53 23.26
C ASP A 25 1.33 1.75 22.63
N GLN A 26 2.11 2.80 22.36
CA GLN A 26 1.66 4.01 21.68
C GLN A 26 1.32 3.79 20.20
N SER A 27 2.01 2.90 19.47
CA SER A 27 1.69 2.62 18.07
C SER A 27 0.38 1.84 17.94
N LYS A 28 0.10 0.94 18.87
CA LYS A 28 -1.16 0.18 18.92
C LYS A 28 -2.35 1.10 19.25
N LYS A 29 -2.17 2.09 20.12
CA LYS A 29 -3.22 3.04 20.53
C LYS A 29 -3.61 4.04 19.42
N ARG A 30 -2.79 4.20 18.38
CA ARG A 30 -3.08 5.09 17.25
C ARG A 30 -3.99 4.46 16.20
N ILE A 31 -4.14 3.13 16.21
CA ILE A 31 -4.97 2.40 15.26
C ILE A 31 -6.27 2.00 15.97
N ARG A 32 -7.40 2.53 15.51
CA ARG A 32 -8.70 2.05 15.94
C ARG A 32 -8.97 0.71 15.30
N GLN A 33 -8.94 -0.36 16.09
CA GLN A 33 -9.09 -1.73 15.61
C GLN A 33 -10.51 -2.23 15.90
N GLN A 34 -11.28 -2.46 14.85
CA GLN A 34 -12.67 -2.89 14.95
C GLN A 34 -12.89 -4.21 14.24
N TYR A 35 -13.86 -4.99 14.70
CA TYR A 35 -14.29 -6.21 14.03
C TYR A 35 -15.80 -6.36 14.01
N ILE A 36 -16.30 -7.10 13.02
CA ILE A 36 -17.71 -7.46 12.87
C ILE A 36 -17.79 -8.98 12.71
N ARG A 37 -18.67 -9.62 13.45
CA ARG A 37 -19.02 -11.03 13.22
C ARG A 37 -19.98 -11.12 12.05
N VAL A 38 -19.64 -11.97 11.07
CA VAL A 38 -20.38 -12.04 9.82
C VAL A 38 -20.30 -13.45 9.23
N GLU A 39 -21.38 -13.95 8.67
CA GLU A 39 -21.37 -15.19 7.90
C GLU A 39 -20.72 -14.95 6.52
N ASP A 40 -20.19 -16.02 5.89
CA ASP A 40 -19.47 -15.90 4.62
C ASP A 40 -20.33 -15.27 3.50
N GLU A 41 -21.61 -15.60 3.46
CA GLU A 41 -22.60 -15.08 2.50
C GLU A 41 -22.86 -13.57 2.67
N ASP A 42 -22.75 -13.05 3.87
CA ASP A 42 -22.96 -11.64 4.19
C ASP A 42 -21.69 -10.77 4.11
N LYS A 43 -20.51 -11.36 4.01
CA LYS A 43 -19.23 -10.63 4.00
C LYS A 43 -19.18 -9.51 2.96
N LEU A 44 -19.58 -9.80 1.72
CA LEU A 44 -19.54 -8.82 0.63
C LEU A 44 -20.53 -7.67 0.86
N ALA A 45 -21.75 -7.98 1.28
CA ALA A 45 -22.75 -6.96 1.59
C ALA A 45 -22.31 -6.08 2.76
N THR A 46 -21.78 -6.70 3.82
CA THR A 46 -21.24 -5.98 4.99
C THR A 46 -20.05 -5.10 4.60
N LEU A 47 -19.12 -5.59 3.77
CA LEU A 47 -18.03 -4.77 3.27
C LEU A 47 -18.52 -3.54 2.50
N LYS A 48 -19.48 -3.70 1.59
CA LYS A 48 -20.05 -2.57 0.84
C LYS A 48 -20.68 -1.54 1.77
N ASP A 49 -21.47 -1.98 2.74
CA ASP A 49 -22.08 -1.11 3.76
C ASP A 49 -21.02 -0.32 4.54
N LEU A 50 -19.92 -0.98 4.95
CA LEU A 50 -18.81 -0.36 5.66
C LEU A 50 -18.05 0.66 4.80
N LEU A 51 -17.78 0.34 3.53
CA LEU A 51 -17.13 1.28 2.61
C LEU A 51 -17.98 2.52 2.36
N ILE A 52 -19.31 2.37 2.29
CA ILE A 52 -20.26 3.49 2.15
C ILE A 52 -20.21 4.38 3.40
N VAL A 53 -20.32 3.79 4.58
CA VAL A 53 -20.41 4.55 5.84
C VAL A 53 -19.07 5.22 6.20
N ASP A 54 -17.96 4.50 6.07
CA ASP A 54 -16.63 5.03 6.39
C ASP A 54 -16.09 5.96 5.30
N ASN A 55 -16.50 5.77 4.07
CA ASN A 55 -16.14 6.56 2.90
C ASN A 55 -14.65 7.00 2.87
N PRO A 56 -13.69 6.05 2.99
CA PRO A 56 -12.28 6.39 3.17
C PRO A 56 -11.67 7.01 1.91
N ASP A 57 -10.64 7.84 2.07
CA ASP A 57 -9.88 8.38 0.95
C ASP A 57 -8.98 7.34 0.28
N SER A 58 -8.53 6.36 1.04
CA SER A 58 -7.79 5.21 0.55
C SER A 58 -8.03 4.00 1.44
N SER A 59 -8.13 2.80 0.87
CA SER A 59 -8.19 1.57 1.65
C SER A 59 -7.41 0.42 1.01
N ILE A 60 -6.94 -0.51 1.85
CA ILE A 60 -6.46 -1.82 1.41
C ILE A 60 -7.37 -2.89 1.99
N LEU A 61 -7.89 -3.76 1.10
CA LEU A 61 -8.77 -4.87 1.43
C LEU A 61 -7.97 -6.17 1.32
N PHE A 62 -7.64 -6.79 2.44
CA PHE A 62 -6.80 -7.99 2.46
C PHE A 62 -7.62 -9.26 2.31
N CYS A 63 -7.23 -10.08 1.34
CA CYS A 63 -7.70 -11.45 1.14
C CYS A 63 -6.56 -12.45 1.30
N ASN A 64 -6.89 -13.68 1.76
CA ASN A 64 -5.88 -14.73 1.99
C ASN A 64 -5.41 -15.39 0.68
N THR A 65 -6.22 -15.37 -0.39
CA THR A 65 -5.92 -16.06 -1.66
C THR A 65 -6.05 -15.12 -2.86
N LYS A 66 -5.29 -15.42 -3.95
CA LYS A 66 -5.42 -14.71 -5.23
C LYS A 66 -6.83 -14.83 -5.83
N VAL A 67 -7.44 -16.01 -5.72
CA VAL A 67 -8.79 -16.25 -6.24
C VAL A 67 -9.80 -15.35 -5.55
N MET A 68 -9.69 -15.18 -4.22
CA MET A 68 -10.57 -14.26 -3.48
C MET A 68 -10.30 -12.79 -3.85
N VAL A 69 -9.05 -12.41 -4.10
CA VAL A 69 -8.70 -11.05 -4.58
C VAL A 69 -9.41 -10.77 -5.91
N GLU A 70 -9.27 -11.66 -6.90
CA GLU A 70 -9.90 -11.52 -8.21
C GLU A 70 -11.43 -11.48 -8.13
N ARG A 71 -12.01 -12.35 -7.28
CA ARG A 71 -13.46 -12.39 -7.05
C ARG A 71 -13.97 -11.10 -6.42
N LEU A 72 -13.33 -10.67 -5.33
CA LEU A 72 -13.75 -9.48 -4.60
C LEU A 72 -13.61 -8.22 -5.46
N MET A 73 -12.52 -8.09 -6.21
CA MET A 73 -12.32 -7.00 -7.17
C MET A 73 -13.48 -6.92 -8.15
N LYS A 74 -13.84 -8.03 -8.82
CA LYS A 74 -14.96 -8.08 -9.79
C LYS A 74 -16.31 -7.71 -9.15
N GLU A 75 -16.56 -8.13 -7.92
CA GLU A 75 -17.82 -7.85 -7.22
C GLU A 75 -17.92 -6.38 -6.77
N LEU A 76 -16.79 -5.75 -6.45
CA LEU A 76 -16.76 -4.32 -6.14
C LEU A 76 -16.87 -3.46 -7.40
N ASP A 77 -16.19 -3.84 -8.48
CA ASP A 77 -16.27 -3.18 -9.79
C ASP A 77 -17.70 -3.19 -10.35
N ARG A 78 -18.41 -4.34 -10.28
CA ARG A 78 -19.85 -4.45 -10.63
C ARG A 78 -20.76 -3.54 -9.80
N ALA A 79 -20.30 -3.10 -8.64
CA ALA A 79 -21.02 -2.18 -7.77
C ALA A 79 -20.57 -0.71 -7.97
N ASP A 80 -19.91 -0.40 -9.08
CA ASP A 80 -19.35 0.93 -9.43
C ASP A 80 -18.40 1.49 -8.36
N ILE A 81 -17.72 0.62 -7.60
CA ILE A 81 -16.70 1.01 -6.64
C ILE A 81 -15.34 0.97 -7.35
N LYS A 82 -14.67 2.12 -7.46
CA LYS A 82 -13.34 2.21 -8.08
C LYS A 82 -12.30 1.44 -7.27
N VAL A 83 -11.88 0.31 -7.82
CA VAL A 83 -11.03 -0.68 -7.15
C VAL A 83 -10.03 -1.26 -8.15
N ASP A 84 -8.86 -1.66 -7.68
CA ASP A 84 -7.94 -2.50 -8.42
C ASP A 84 -7.35 -3.58 -7.52
N MET A 85 -6.62 -4.53 -8.09
CA MET A 85 -6.15 -5.70 -7.37
C MET A 85 -4.64 -5.86 -7.42
N LEU A 86 -4.09 -6.55 -6.39
CA LEU A 86 -2.68 -6.86 -6.31
C LEU A 86 -2.43 -8.25 -5.71
N HIS A 87 -1.90 -9.17 -6.49
CA HIS A 87 -1.56 -10.53 -6.02
C HIS A 87 -0.32 -11.09 -6.72
N GLY A 88 0.22 -12.18 -6.17
CA GLY A 88 1.48 -12.78 -6.64
C GLY A 88 1.43 -13.44 -8.03
N GLY A 89 0.23 -13.60 -8.63
CA GLY A 89 0.07 -14.13 -9.98
C GLY A 89 0.14 -13.08 -11.09
N MET A 90 0.28 -11.79 -10.75
CA MET A 90 0.39 -10.70 -11.73
C MET A 90 1.83 -10.54 -12.21
N GLU A 91 2.01 -10.08 -13.45
CA GLU A 91 3.31 -9.69 -13.96
C GLU A 91 3.90 -8.50 -13.19
N GLN A 92 5.22 -8.42 -13.09
CA GLN A 92 5.88 -7.37 -12.31
C GLN A 92 5.58 -5.96 -12.83
N ARG A 93 5.40 -5.81 -14.15
CA ARG A 93 5.03 -4.54 -14.79
C ARG A 93 3.66 -4.07 -14.30
N ASP A 94 2.65 -4.95 -14.34
CA ASP A 94 1.27 -4.63 -13.94
C ASP A 94 1.20 -4.31 -12.44
N ARG A 95 1.94 -5.07 -11.61
CA ARG A 95 2.04 -4.77 -10.19
C ARG A 95 2.60 -3.38 -9.92
N THR A 96 3.65 -3.01 -10.65
CA THR A 96 4.27 -1.67 -10.53
C THR A 96 3.29 -0.58 -10.94
N GLN A 97 2.54 -0.81 -12.03
CA GLN A 97 1.53 0.11 -12.52
C GLN A 97 0.42 0.32 -11.48
N VAL A 98 -0.19 -0.75 -10.98
CA VAL A 98 -1.26 -0.71 -9.97
C VAL A 98 -0.80 0.05 -8.71
N ILE A 99 0.42 -0.23 -8.23
CA ILE A 99 0.98 0.45 -7.05
C ILE A 99 1.12 1.96 -7.31
N ASN A 100 1.63 2.34 -8.47
CA ASN A 100 1.79 3.75 -8.83
C ASN A 100 0.44 4.45 -8.97
N ASP A 101 -0.53 3.81 -9.60
CA ASP A 101 -1.88 4.34 -9.77
C ASP A 101 -2.60 4.50 -8.43
N PHE A 102 -2.43 3.54 -7.52
CA PHE A 102 -2.95 3.66 -6.15
C PHE A 102 -2.29 4.81 -5.37
N LYS A 103 -0.96 4.96 -5.46
CA LYS A 103 -0.22 6.08 -4.85
C LYS A 103 -0.69 7.42 -5.38
N ARG A 104 -0.92 7.52 -6.68
CA ARG A 104 -1.43 8.72 -7.35
C ARG A 104 -2.90 8.99 -7.09
N GLY A 105 -3.62 8.01 -6.52
CA GLY A 105 -5.03 8.14 -6.22
C GLY A 105 -5.96 7.97 -7.41
N TYR A 106 -5.56 7.25 -8.47
CA TYR A 106 -6.46 6.96 -9.60
C TYR A 106 -7.63 6.07 -9.18
N PHE A 107 -7.46 5.29 -8.13
CA PHE A 107 -8.54 4.55 -7.48
C PHE A 107 -8.34 4.55 -5.95
N ARG A 108 -9.40 4.25 -5.18
CA ARG A 108 -9.41 4.40 -3.72
C ARG A 108 -9.20 3.09 -2.97
N HIS A 109 -9.58 1.97 -3.56
CA HIS A 109 -9.65 0.69 -2.87
C HIS A 109 -8.75 -0.33 -3.58
N LEU A 110 -7.73 -0.84 -2.87
CA LEU A 110 -6.82 -1.86 -3.38
C LEU A 110 -7.15 -3.20 -2.72
N VAL A 111 -7.53 -4.21 -3.50
CA VAL A 111 -7.71 -5.58 -3.01
C VAL A 111 -6.38 -6.33 -3.15
N ALA A 112 -5.84 -6.89 -2.06
CA ALA A 112 -4.51 -7.47 -2.12
C ALA A 112 -4.33 -8.72 -1.26
N THR A 113 -3.35 -9.56 -1.66
CA THR A 113 -2.81 -10.60 -0.79
C THR A 113 -1.63 -10.07 0.03
N ASP A 114 -1.35 -10.69 1.18
CA ASP A 114 -0.22 -10.32 2.05
C ASP A 114 1.13 -10.30 1.32
N VAL A 115 1.39 -11.34 0.49
CA VAL A 115 2.66 -11.49 -0.22
C VAL A 115 2.88 -10.33 -1.20
N ALA A 116 1.83 -9.95 -1.91
CA ALA A 116 1.90 -8.87 -2.89
C ALA A 116 1.96 -7.49 -2.22
N ALA A 117 1.29 -7.32 -1.09
CA ALA A 117 1.30 -6.08 -0.32
C ALA A 117 2.60 -5.88 0.50
N ARG A 118 3.44 -6.91 0.68
CA ARG A 118 4.76 -6.75 1.32
C ARG A 118 5.71 -5.96 0.43
N GLY A 119 6.40 -4.99 1.04
CA GLY A 119 7.37 -4.16 0.31
C GLY A 119 6.74 -3.04 -0.53
N ILE A 120 5.41 -2.94 -0.56
CA ILE A 120 4.77 -1.74 -1.10
C ILE A 120 5.03 -0.61 -0.10
N ASP A 121 5.74 0.40 -0.55
CA ASP A 121 5.86 1.66 0.18
C ASP A 121 4.58 2.50 -0.04
N VAL A 122 3.44 1.92 0.37
CA VAL A 122 2.18 2.64 0.51
C VAL A 122 1.94 2.79 2.00
N ALA A 123 2.25 3.97 2.48
CA ALA A 123 2.04 4.37 3.86
C ALA A 123 0.78 5.23 3.97
N ASP A 124 0.28 5.33 5.18
CA ASP A 124 -0.76 6.30 5.54
C ASP A 124 -2.13 6.03 4.90
N ILE A 125 -2.46 4.74 4.79
CA ILE A 125 -3.77 4.30 4.32
C ILE A 125 -4.84 4.64 5.36
N ALA A 126 -5.93 5.27 4.91
CA ALA A 126 -7.00 5.70 5.81
C ALA A 126 -7.74 4.52 6.47
N LEU A 127 -7.94 3.43 5.71
CA LEU A 127 -8.64 2.24 6.18
C LEU A 127 -7.95 0.96 5.73
N VAL A 128 -7.69 0.05 6.67
CA VAL A 128 -7.29 -1.33 6.37
C VAL A 128 -8.45 -2.26 6.69
N VAL A 129 -8.84 -3.10 5.73
CA VAL A 129 -9.88 -4.10 5.94
C VAL A 129 -9.29 -5.51 5.81
N ASN A 130 -9.44 -6.32 6.82
CA ASN A 130 -9.23 -7.76 6.72
C ASN A 130 -10.55 -8.39 6.25
N TYR A 131 -10.72 -8.49 4.91
CA TYR A 131 -11.87 -9.20 4.32
C TYR A 131 -11.81 -10.68 4.69
N ASP A 132 -10.62 -11.28 4.58
CA ASP A 132 -10.30 -12.55 5.19
C ASP A 132 -9.34 -12.32 6.36
N LEU A 133 -9.68 -12.88 7.52
CA LEU A 133 -8.83 -12.80 8.69
C LEU A 133 -7.52 -13.58 8.42
N PRO A 134 -6.34 -13.05 8.76
CA PRO A 134 -5.10 -13.80 8.59
C PRO A 134 -4.97 -14.90 9.65
N ASP A 135 -4.31 -16.02 9.28
CA ASP A 135 -4.13 -17.17 10.17
C ASP A 135 -3.19 -16.90 11.36
N LYS A 136 -2.33 -15.87 11.24
CA LYS A 136 -1.27 -15.58 12.23
C LYS A 136 -1.34 -14.15 12.74
N PRO A 137 -1.16 -13.94 14.05
CA PRO A 137 -1.11 -12.61 14.65
C PRO A 137 -0.05 -11.70 14.04
N GLU A 138 1.11 -12.23 13.64
CA GLU A 138 2.17 -11.42 13.03
C GLU A 138 1.74 -10.86 11.66
N THR A 139 0.96 -11.65 10.89
CA THR A 139 0.42 -11.19 9.62
C THR A 139 -0.62 -10.08 9.84
N TYR A 140 -1.46 -10.22 10.88
CA TYR A 140 -2.39 -9.18 11.28
C TYR A 140 -1.67 -7.87 11.59
N VAL A 141 -0.61 -7.91 12.39
CA VAL A 141 0.21 -6.72 12.72
C VAL A 141 0.82 -6.10 11.47
N HIS A 142 1.32 -6.90 10.53
CA HIS A 142 1.86 -6.40 9.27
C HIS A 142 0.79 -5.72 8.39
N ARG A 143 -0.46 -6.20 8.41
CA ARG A 143 -1.58 -5.59 7.67
C ARG A 143 -1.98 -4.26 8.30
N ILE A 144 -2.23 -4.22 9.60
CA ILE A 144 -2.63 -2.98 10.29
C ILE A 144 -1.52 -1.93 10.25
N GLY A 145 -0.25 -2.32 10.17
CA GLY A 145 0.89 -1.43 10.00
C GLY A 145 0.96 -0.71 8.63
N ARG A 146 -0.08 -0.84 7.77
CA ARG A 146 -0.25 -0.02 6.55
C ARG A 146 -0.98 1.28 6.83
N THR A 147 -1.63 1.40 7.97
CA THR A 147 -2.27 2.63 8.43
C THR A 147 -1.53 3.22 9.63
N ALA A 148 -1.88 4.44 10.04
CA ALA A 148 -1.37 5.15 11.21
C ALA A 148 0.16 5.28 11.27
N ARG A 149 0.81 5.54 10.14
CA ARG A 149 2.24 5.87 10.12
C ARG A 149 2.46 7.34 10.51
N PHE A 150 3.63 7.61 11.07
CA PHE A 150 4.02 8.93 11.62
C PHE A 150 3.11 9.35 12.78
N GLU A 151 2.35 10.42 12.66
CA GLU A 151 1.47 10.94 13.72
C GLU A 151 -0.03 10.76 13.41
N ASN A 152 -0.36 10.14 12.29
CA ASN A 152 -1.74 9.97 11.84
C ASN A 152 -2.47 8.86 12.59
N LYS A 153 -3.79 9.04 12.78
CA LYS A 153 -4.68 8.01 13.30
C LYS A 153 -5.12 7.10 12.16
N GLY A 154 -5.12 5.81 12.38
CA GLY A 154 -5.57 4.81 11.43
C GLY A 154 -6.80 4.04 11.89
N LYS A 155 -7.51 3.45 10.94
CA LYS A 155 -8.65 2.56 11.22
C LYS A 155 -8.42 1.20 10.58
N THR A 156 -8.77 0.15 11.33
CA THR A 156 -8.78 -1.22 10.82
C THR A 156 -10.12 -1.87 11.11
N LEU A 157 -10.66 -2.55 10.11
CA LEU A 157 -11.88 -3.36 10.20
C LEU A 157 -11.56 -4.81 9.87
N SER A 158 -12.09 -5.75 10.65
CA SER A 158 -11.93 -7.19 10.38
C SER A 158 -13.30 -7.85 10.28
N LEU A 159 -13.53 -8.57 9.19
CA LEU A 159 -14.72 -9.41 9.03
C LEU A 159 -14.39 -10.80 9.56
N VAL A 160 -15.03 -11.19 10.65
CA VAL A 160 -14.74 -12.43 11.38
C VAL A 160 -15.91 -13.40 11.20
N ASN A 161 -15.67 -14.51 10.52
CA ASN A 161 -16.67 -15.55 10.36
C ASN A 161 -16.51 -16.67 11.42
N PRO A 162 -17.47 -17.57 11.59
CA PRO A 162 -17.37 -18.65 12.57
C PRO A 162 -16.15 -19.58 12.37
N ARG A 163 -15.63 -19.71 11.14
CA ARG A 163 -14.45 -20.55 10.83
C ARG A 163 -13.16 -19.91 11.32
N ASP A 164 -13.15 -18.56 11.47
CA ASP A 164 -11.98 -17.79 11.91
C ASP A 164 -11.74 -17.89 13.44
N ARG A 165 -12.56 -18.66 14.18
CA ARG A 165 -12.56 -18.66 15.66
C ARG A 165 -11.17 -18.84 16.28
N ALA A 166 -10.38 -19.78 15.77
CA ALA A 166 -9.04 -20.05 16.31
C ALA A 166 -8.05 -18.91 15.99
N SER A 167 -8.02 -18.46 14.74
CA SER A 167 -7.16 -17.35 14.30
C SER A 167 -7.54 -16.05 14.99
N PHE A 168 -8.83 -15.79 15.16
CA PHE A 168 -9.32 -14.60 15.85
C PHE A 168 -8.95 -14.62 17.35
N ALA A 169 -9.06 -15.77 18.04
CA ALA A 169 -8.65 -15.90 19.42
C ALA A 169 -7.16 -15.60 19.59
N ALA A 170 -6.30 -16.16 18.73
CA ALA A 170 -4.85 -15.90 18.75
C ALA A 170 -4.51 -14.42 18.48
N ILE A 171 -5.22 -13.78 17.51
CA ILE A 171 -5.05 -12.35 17.23
C ILE A 171 -5.47 -11.52 18.43
N ARG A 172 -6.61 -11.81 19.03
CA ARG A 172 -7.13 -11.10 20.20
C ARG A 172 -6.18 -11.19 21.40
N GLU A 173 -5.65 -12.37 21.65
CA GLU A 173 -4.63 -12.59 22.70
C GLU A 173 -3.38 -11.74 22.45
N ALA A 174 -2.88 -11.71 21.20
CA ALA A 174 -1.69 -10.95 20.83
C ALA A 174 -1.88 -9.43 20.82
N GLN A 175 -3.10 -8.95 20.54
CA GLN A 175 -3.42 -7.51 20.51
C GLN A 175 -3.88 -6.97 21.86
N GLY A 176 -4.36 -7.81 22.77
CA GLY A 176 -5.02 -7.40 24.01
C GLY A 176 -6.41 -6.81 23.78
N ASP A 177 -6.86 -5.96 24.68
CA ASP A 177 -8.24 -5.42 24.71
C ASP A 177 -8.46 -4.21 23.77
N VAL A 178 -7.67 -4.08 22.71
CA VAL A 178 -7.80 -2.96 21.76
C VAL A 178 -8.76 -3.25 20.60
N LEU A 179 -9.25 -4.49 20.49
CA LEU A 179 -10.21 -4.92 19.44
C LEU A 179 -11.65 -4.65 19.89
N GLU A 180 -12.30 -3.72 19.25
CA GLU A 180 -13.69 -3.31 19.50
C GLU A 180 -14.66 -4.06 18.58
N GLU A 181 -15.65 -4.76 19.14
CA GLU A 181 -16.76 -5.32 18.35
C GLU A 181 -17.75 -4.23 17.99
N ILE A 182 -18.08 -4.13 16.71
CA ILE A 182 -19.08 -3.19 16.23
C ILE A 182 -20.19 -3.92 15.48
N PRO A 183 -21.44 -3.45 15.52
CA PRO A 183 -22.53 -4.01 14.72
C PRO A 183 -22.37 -3.65 13.24
N ARG A 184 -22.96 -4.47 12.37
CA ARG A 184 -23.13 -4.10 10.97
C ARG A 184 -23.94 -2.79 10.88
N PRO A 185 -23.57 -1.85 10.00
CA PRO A 185 -24.32 -0.63 9.81
C PRO A 185 -25.79 -0.91 9.46
N SER A 186 -26.68 -0.17 10.09
CA SER A 186 -28.12 -0.28 9.76
C SER A 186 -28.38 0.26 8.34
N ARG A 187 -29.43 -0.25 7.70
CA ARG A 187 -29.83 0.24 6.37
C ARG A 187 -30.04 1.76 6.34
N ALA A 188 -30.68 2.32 7.35
CA ALA A 188 -30.86 3.76 7.49
C ALA A 188 -29.52 4.52 7.54
N THR A 189 -28.53 3.98 8.23
CA THR A 189 -27.18 4.56 8.27
C THR A 189 -26.51 4.49 6.89
N VAL A 190 -26.58 3.36 6.21
CA VAL A 190 -26.03 3.19 4.86
C VAL A 190 -26.68 4.15 3.87
N ASP A 191 -28.01 4.25 3.87
CA ASP A 191 -28.76 5.13 2.96
C ASP A 191 -28.42 6.61 3.19
N LYS A 192 -28.18 7.01 4.43
CA LYS A 192 -27.74 8.37 4.79
C LYS A 192 -26.41 8.76 4.13
N TYR A 193 -25.44 7.84 4.07
CA TYR A 193 -24.10 8.13 3.55
C TYR A 193 -23.91 7.75 2.08
N ARG A 194 -24.87 7.08 1.46
CA ARG A 194 -24.79 6.58 0.08
C ARG A 194 -24.51 7.67 -0.94
N LEU A 195 -25.24 8.77 -0.89
CA LEU A 195 -25.05 9.87 -1.85
C LEU A 195 -23.66 10.50 -1.77
N ASP A 196 -23.15 10.71 -0.56
CA ASP A 196 -21.81 11.27 -0.36
C ASP A 196 -20.74 10.30 -0.88
N PHE A 197 -20.93 8.99 -0.65
CA PHE A 197 -20.04 7.96 -1.17
C PHE A 197 -20.04 7.95 -2.70
N GLU A 198 -21.21 7.91 -3.35
CA GLU A 198 -21.34 7.91 -4.81
C GLU A 198 -20.73 9.17 -5.44
N GLN A 199 -20.98 10.34 -4.86
CA GLN A 199 -20.37 11.59 -5.33
C GLN A 199 -18.84 11.54 -5.22
N LYS A 200 -18.32 10.97 -4.12
CA LYS A 200 -16.88 10.83 -3.91
C LYS A 200 -16.28 9.81 -4.86
N GLN A 201 -16.99 8.71 -5.20
CA GLN A 201 -16.53 7.74 -6.20
C GLN A 201 -16.43 8.32 -7.62
N ARG A 202 -17.31 9.27 -7.98
CA ARG A 202 -17.27 9.96 -9.30
C ARG A 202 -16.10 10.94 -9.41
N LYS A 203 -15.67 11.53 -8.29
CA LYS A 203 -14.50 12.42 -8.28
C LYS A 203 -13.24 11.57 -8.30
N ASN A 204 -12.28 11.92 -9.15
CA ASN A 204 -10.96 11.33 -9.00
C ASN A 204 -10.44 11.68 -7.59
N PRO A 205 -9.84 10.74 -6.88
CA PRO A 205 -9.18 11.04 -5.62
C PRO A 205 -8.22 12.22 -5.87
N MET A 206 -8.16 13.16 -4.95
CA MET A 206 -7.15 14.22 -5.03
C MET A 206 -5.79 13.53 -5.11
N ILE A 207 -5.07 13.77 -6.19
CA ILE A 207 -3.69 13.31 -6.35
C ILE A 207 -2.96 13.80 -5.11
N ARG A 208 -2.54 12.87 -4.24
CA ARG A 208 -1.68 13.23 -3.11
C ARG A 208 -0.38 13.73 -3.74
N LYS A 209 -0.14 15.03 -3.65
CA LYS A 209 1.19 15.56 -3.92
C LYS A 209 2.12 14.93 -2.90
N GLU A 210 2.88 13.92 -3.31
CA GLU A 210 4.00 13.44 -2.50
C GLU A 210 4.94 14.66 -2.35
N LYS A 211 5.31 14.99 -1.12
CA LYS A 211 6.40 15.95 -0.88
C LYS A 211 7.63 15.42 -1.63
N GLY A 212 7.99 16.08 -2.71
CA GLY A 212 9.05 15.63 -3.63
C GLY A 212 8.58 15.24 -5.04
N LEU A 213 7.26 15.12 -5.32
CA LEU A 213 6.75 14.97 -6.69
C LEU A 213 6.61 16.31 -7.43
N ASP A 214 6.66 17.44 -6.71
CA ASP A 214 6.72 18.77 -7.34
C ASP A 214 7.93 18.92 -8.26
N PHE A 215 8.98 18.07 -8.09
CA PHE A 215 10.14 17.99 -8.98
C PHE A 215 9.95 17.05 -10.18
N LYS A 216 8.84 16.27 -10.27
CA LYS A 216 8.69 15.28 -11.36
C LYS A 216 7.86 15.74 -12.55
N GLU A 217 7.08 16.79 -12.41
CA GLU A 217 6.34 17.38 -13.55
C GLU A 217 7.28 18.19 -14.46
N ASP A 218 8.42 18.64 -13.93
CA ASP A 218 9.43 19.43 -14.64
C ASP A 218 10.70 18.62 -14.96
N ILE A 219 10.69 17.27 -14.83
CA ILE A 219 11.83 16.43 -15.17
C ILE A 219 11.59 15.70 -16.48
N MET A 220 12.31 16.13 -17.53
CA MET A 220 12.41 15.39 -18.77
C MET A 220 13.40 14.22 -18.62
N LYS A 221 13.02 13.01 -19.05
CA LYS A 221 13.95 11.87 -19.09
C LYS A 221 14.41 11.60 -20.50
N ILE A 222 15.71 11.73 -20.73
CA ILE A 222 16.35 11.41 -22.00
C ILE A 222 16.92 10.00 -21.92
N HIS A 223 16.63 9.17 -22.93
CA HIS A 223 17.23 7.86 -23.10
C HIS A 223 18.28 7.93 -24.22
N ILE A 224 19.52 7.59 -23.90
CA ILE A 224 20.64 7.54 -24.84
C ILE A 224 20.98 6.07 -25.08
N ASN A 225 20.96 5.61 -26.31
CA ASN A 225 21.26 4.22 -26.69
C ASN A 225 22.78 3.98 -26.76
N ALA A 226 23.49 4.36 -25.69
CA ALA A 226 24.90 4.14 -25.47
C ALA A 226 25.18 4.05 -23.98
N GLY A 227 26.16 3.27 -23.55
CA GLY A 227 26.46 3.02 -22.14
C GLY A 227 27.93 2.62 -21.89
N LYS A 228 28.19 1.92 -20.80
CA LYS A 228 29.56 1.51 -20.40
C LYS A 228 30.28 0.68 -21.49
N LYS A 229 29.56 -0.17 -22.22
CA LYS A 229 30.15 -1.00 -23.29
C LYS A 229 30.65 -0.14 -24.47
N THR A 230 30.08 1.03 -24.70
CA THR A 230 30.55 1.99 -25.68
C THR A 230 31.57 2.97 -25.10
N LYS A 231 32.10 2.69 -23.89
CA LYS A 231 33.04 3.54 -23.14
C LYS A 231 32.51 4.94 -22.80
N MET A 232 31.19 5.12 -22.83
CA MET A 232 30.55 6.37 -22.42
C MET A 232 30.82 6.65 -20.94
N ARG A 233 31.10 7.91 -20.61
CA ARG A 233 31.30 8.41 -19.26
C ARG A 233 30.23 9.45 -18.90
N PRO A 234 29.91 9.66 -17.63
CA PRO A 234 28.96 10.72 -17.25
C PRO A 234 29.33 12.10 -17.79
N GLY A 235 30.63 12.43 -17.82
CA GLY A 235 31.12 13.70 -18.39
C GLY A 235 30.83 13.87 -19.88
N ASP A 236 30.85 12.79 -20.67
CA ASP A 236 30.51 12.83 -22.09
C ASP A 236 29.04 13.16 -22.29
N VAL A 237 28.18 12.64 -21.40
CA VAL A 237 26.75 12.91 -21.38
C VAL A 237 26.48 14.37 -21.04
N VAL A 238 27.10 14.88 -19.97
CA VAL A 238 26.96 16.28 -19.55
C VAL A 238 27.43 17.21 -20.68
N GLY A 239 28.62 16.94 -21.27
CA GLY A 239 29.14 17.75 -22.37
C GLY A 239 28.24 17.76 -23.60
N ALA A 240 27.63 16.61 -23.94
CA ALA A 240 26.71 16.54 -25.08
C ALA A 240 25.41 17.31 -24.83
N ILE A 241 24.85 17.22 -23.63
CA ILE A 241 23.57 17.86 -23.28
C ILE A 241 23.75 19.39 -23.11
N CYS A 242 24.83 19.84 -22.50
CA CYS A 242 25.13 21.28 -22.35
C CYS A 242 25.44 21.98 -23.68
N ASN A 243 25.66 21.24 -24.78
CA ASN A 243 25.74 21.83 -26.10
C ASN A 243 24.37 22.16 -26.74
N VAL A 244 23.28 21.76 -26.09
CA VAL A 244 21.93 22.13 -26.49
C VAL A 244 21.63 23.54 -25.99
N GLU A 245 21.18 24.43 -26.87
CA GLU A 245 20.83 25.80 -26.53
C GLU A 245 19.78 25.85 -25.41
N GLY A 246 20.05 26.58 -24.34
CA GLY A 246 19.15 26.74 -23.20
C GLY A 246 19.31 25.69 -22.09
N VAL A 247 20.26 24.73 -22.20
CA VAL A 247 20.52 23.73 -21.15
C VAL A 247 21.90 23.96 -20.53
N THR A 248 21.93 24.07 -19.20
CA THR A 248 23.16 24.25 -18.41
C THR A 248 23.46 22.98 -17.59
N GLY A 249 24.65 22.91 -16.99
CA GLY A 249 25.02 21.80 -16.14
C GLY A 249 24.13 21.66 -14.87
N ASP A 250 23.55 22.76 -14.43
CA ASP A 250 22.66 22.79 -13.25
C ASP A 250 21.27 22.21 -13.58
N ASP A 251 20.89 22.15 -14.85
CA ASP A 251 19.65 21.54 -15.32
C ASP A 251 19.78 20.00 -15.44
N ILE A 252 20.98 19.44 -15.27
CA ILE A 252 21.21 18.00 -15.37
C ILE A 252 21.06 17.34 -14.01
N GLY A 253 20.03 16.53 -13.85
CA GLY A 253 19.77 15.74 -12.67
C GLY A 253 20.54 14.42 -12.63
N VAL A 254 19.87 13.31 -12.33
CA VAL A 254 20.51 12.00 -12.19
C VAL A 254 20.89 11.42 -13.55
N ILE A 255 22.17 11.01 -13.68
CA ILE A 255 22.66 10.25 -14.84
C ILE A 255 22.81 8.78 -14.43
N ASN A 256 21.99 7.92 -15.01
CA ASN A 256 22.02 6.48 -14.77
C ASN A 256 22.67 5.75 -15.97
N LEU A 257 23.97 5.48 -15.82
CA LEU A 257 24.81 4.85 -16.87
C LEU A 257 24.77 3.34 -16.74
N MET A 258 24.08 2.66 -17.66
CA MET A 258 23.99 1.21 -17.78
C MET A 258 25.00 0.65 -18.80
N ASP A 259 25.00 -0.66 -19.01
CA ASP A 259 25.95 -1.32 -19.93
C ASP A 259 25.78 -0.89 -21.38
N VAL A 260 24.54 -0.78 -21.85
CA VAL A 260 24.20 -0.51 -23.27
C VAL A 260 23.38 0.76 -23.47
N SER A 261 22.89 1.38 -22.42
CA SER A 261 22.06 2.58 -22.45
C SER A 261 22.34 3.52 -21.29
N THR A 262 21.95 4.78 -21.43
CA THR A 262 22.06 5.80 -20.37
C THR A 262 20.74 6.55 -20.26
N PHE A 263 20.27 6.77 -19.04
CA PHE A 263 19.11 7.62 -18.75
C PHE A 263 19.61 8.88 -18.03
N VAL A 264 19.12 10.03 -18.48
CA VAL A 264 19.46 11.34 -17.93
C VAL A 264 18.20 12.08 -17.57
N GLU A 265 18.18 12.67 -16.40
CA GLU A 265 17.10 13.56 -15.97
C GLU A 265 17.52 15.01 -16.28
N ILE A 266 16.64 15.74 -16.97
CA ILE A 266 16.78 17.18 -17.19
C ILE A 266 15.74 17.85 -16.30
N LEU A 267 16.20 18.77 -15.48
CA LEU A 267 15.40 19.58 -14.56
C LEU A 267 15.02 20.87 -15.32
N ASN A 268 13.72 21.19 -15.34
CA ASN A 268 13.23 22.47 -15.89
C ASN A 268 13.10 23.51 -14.80
#